data_cc1e96ca89437b1ab1ccf93f8af4b07c
#
_entry.id   cc1e96ca89437b1ab1ccf93f8af4b07c
#
_cell.length_a   1.000
_cell.length_b   1.000
_cell.length_c   1.000
_cell.angle_alpha   90.00
_cell.angle_beta   90.00
_cell.angle_gamma   90.00
#
_symmetry.space_group_name_H-M   'P 1'
#
loop_
_entity.id
_entity.type
_entity.pdbx_description
1 polymer ?
#
loop_
_entity_poly.entity_id
_entity_poly.type
_entity_poly.pdbx_seq_one_letter_code
_entity_poly.pdbx_strand_id
1 'polypeptide(L)'
;MLAAILCGTHPAIAPAPVSLPVQRPAASEKESRTPAQQKINSQLLYELYRLRGEAKRKNVPPDPTGVKLDRKNRALVDVRATVTPALQKKVRTLGGTIESTSKEYRSIIAWVPLNKLERLAADPAVRAIEPAAQAFTNK
;
A
#
# COMPACT_ATOMS: atom_id res chain seq x y z
N MET A 1 -26.73 -6.26 81.69
CA MET A 1 -25.72 -6.84 80.81
C MET A 1 -26.21 -6.63 79.41
N LEU A 2 -25.66 -5.68 78.71
CA LEU A 2 -26.02 -5.36 77.34
C LEU A 2 -24.98 -6.01 76.42
N ALA A 3 -25.43 -6.98 75.60
CA ALA A 3 -24.64 -7.51 74.50
C ALA A 3 -24.81 -6.59 73.27
N ALA A 4 -23.78 -5.87 72.93
CA ALA A 4 -23.77 -5.09 71.68
C ALA A 4 -23.52 -6.04 70.50
N ILE A 5 -24.52 -6.24 69.69
CA ILE A 5 -24.37 -6.91 68.42
C ILE A 5 -23.80 -5.90 67.42
N LEU A 6 -22.53 -5.99 67.13
CA LEU A 6 -21.91 -5.26 66.03
C LEU A 6 -22.33 -5.91 64.73
N CYS A 7 -23.34 -5.34 64.09
CA CYS A 7 -23.61 -5.61 62.68
C CYS A 7 -22.47 -5.02 61.80
N GLY A 8 -21.51 -5.83 61.44
CA GLY A 8 -20.52 -5.45 60.44
C GLY A 8 -21.18 -5.33 59.08
N THR A 9 -21.49 -4.12 58.67
CA THR A 9 -21.85 -3.87 57.27
C THR A 9 -20.60 -4.02 56.43
N HIS A 10 -20.50 -5.13 55.75
CA HIS A 10 -19.48 -5.27 54.69
C HIS A 10 -19.86 -4.39 53.51
N PRO A 11 -19.03 -3.43 53.10
CA PRO A 11 -19.31 -2.72 51.89
C PRO A 11 -19.21 -3.72 50.72
N ALA A 12 -20.31 -3.88 49.99
CA ALA A 12 -20.28 -4.65 48.77
C ALA A 12 -19.33 -3.94 47.79
N ILE A 13 -18.17 -4.57 47.54
CA ILE A 13 -17.28 -4.11 46.51
C ILE A 13 -17.93 -4.50 45.17
N ALA A 14 -18.49 -3.51 44.46
CA ALA A 14 -18.98 -3.71 43.12
C ALA A 14 -17.79 -4.14 42.22
N PRO A 15 -17.91 -5.21 41.43
CA PRO A 15 -16.85 -5.57 40.51
C PRO A 15 -16.61 -4.38 39.59
N ALA A 16 -15.35 -3.97 39.46
CA ALA A 16 -14.96 -2.94 38.49
C ALA A 16 -15.43 -3.36 37.09
N PRO A 17 -15.96 -2.42 36.30
CA PRO A 17 -16.34 -2.74 34.91
C PRO A 17 -15.10 -3.28 34.20
N VAL A 18 -15.17 -4.53 33.77
CA VAL A 18 -14.14 -5.12 32.90
C VAL A 18 -14.27 -4.39 31.59
N SER A 19 -13.40 -3.41 31.38
CA SER A 19 -13.24 -2.81 30.05
C SER A 19 -12.73 -3.88 29.14
N LEU A 20 -13.62 -4.47 28.32
CA LEU A 20 -13.20 -5.31 27.22
C LEU A 20 -12.22 -4.50 26.35
N PRO A 21 -11.06 -5.05 26.01
CA PRO A 21 -10.18 -4.37 25.09
C PRO A 21 -10.97 -4.10 23.82
N VAL A 22 -11.13 -2.83 23.47
CA VAL A 22 -11.67 -2.45 22.16
C VAL A 22 -10.72 -3.05 21.14
N GLN A 23 -11.11 -4.17 20.56
CA GLN A 23 -10.39 -4.71 19.43
C GLN A 23 -10.55 -3.70 18.31
N ARG A 24 -9.52 -2.89 18.09
CA ARG A 24 -9.42 -2.10 16.86
C ARG A 24 -9.50 -3.11 15.72
N PRO A 25 -10.43 -2.95 14.77
CA PRO A 25 -10.39 -3.76 13.57
C PRO A 25 -8.96 -3.69 13.03
N ALA A 26 -8.42 -4.84 12.66
CA ALA A 26 -7.08 -4.88 12.06
C ALA A 26 -7.00 -3.79 11.00
N ALA A 27 -5.99 -2.91 11.10
CA ALA A 27 -5.81 -1.81 10.17
C ALA A 27 -5.98 -2.35 8.75
N SER A 28 -6.83 -1.71 7.97
CA SER A 28 -7.04 -2.12 6.59
C SER A 28 -5.69 -2.08 5.85
N GLU A 29 -5.54 -2.87 4.79
CA GLU A 29 -4.31 -2.86 4.00
C GLU A 29 -3.91 -1.43 3.64
N LYS A 30 -4.88 -0.59 3.28
CA LYS A 30 -4.65 0.82 2.93
C LYS A 30 -4.08 1.66 4.09
N GLU A 31 -4.56 1.43 5.31
CA GLU A 31 -4.08 2.14 6.50
C GLU A 31 -2.66 1.73 6.91
N SER A 32 -2.27 0.51 6.56
CA SER A 32 -0.94 -0.02 6.85
C SER A 32 0.13 0.34 5.81
N ARG A 33 -0.22 1.08 4.75
CA ARG A 33 0.71 1.45 3.69
C ARG A 33 1.76 2.44 4.17
N THR A 34 3.02 2.19 3.78
CA THR A 34 4.09 3.18 3.93
C THR A 34 3.83 4.41 3.06
N PRO A 35 4.47 5.57 3.33
CA PRO A 35 4.31 6.76 2.48
C PRO A 35 4.63 6.50 1.00
N ALA A 36 5.62 5.67 0.69
CA ALA A 36 5.92 5.26 -0.68
C ALA A 36 4.78 4.42 -1.28
N GLN A 37 4.26 3.44 -0.54
CA GLN A 37 3.17 2.60 -0.99
C GLN A 37 1.87 3.38 -1.23
N GLN A 38 1.63 4.46 -0.50
CA GLN A 38 0.47 5.32 -0.69
C GLN A 38 0.46 6.01 -2.06
N LYS A 39 1.61 6.20 -2.67
CA LYS A 39 1.76 6.76 -4.02
C LYS A 39 1.52 5.73 -5.13
N ILE A 40 1.50 4.44 -4.81
CA ILE A 40 1.35 3.35 -5.76
C ILE A 40 -0.11 2.92 -5.84
N ASN A 41 -0.63 2.80 -7.06
CA ASN A 41 -1.98 2.31 -7.29
C ASN A 41 -2.18 0.92 -6.66
N SER A 42 -3.37 0.70 -6.10
CA SER A 42 -3.69 -0.54 -5.38
C SER A 42 -3.48 -1.80 -6.22
N GLN A 43 -3.82 -1.76 -7.51
CA GLN A 43 -3.65 -2.92 -8.40
C GLN A 43 -2.18 -3.31 -8.55
N LEU A 44 -1.29 -2.32 -8.67
CA LEU A 44 0.16 -2.56 -8.72
C LEU A 44 0.68 -3.12 -7.40
N LEU A 45 0.21 -2.59 -6.27
CA LEU A 45 0.57 -3.11 -4.95
C LEU A 45 0.09 -4.55 -4.75
N TYR A 46 -1.10 -4.90 -5.21
CA TYR A 46 -1.63 -6.25 -5.11
C TYR A 46 -0.77 -7.24 -5.90
N GLU A 47 -0.32 -6.89 -7.09
CA GLU A 47 0.62 -7.72 -7.85
C GLU A 47 1.97 -7.84 -7.12
N LEU A 48 2.45 -6.76 -6.51
CA LEU A 48 3.67 -6.80 -5.72
C LEU A 48 3.54 -7.73 -4.50
N TYR A 49 2.42 -7.66 -3.79
CA TYR A 49 2.16 -8.55 -2.65
C TYR A 49 2.02 -10.02 -3.08
N ARG A 50 1.42 -10.29 -4.23
CA ARG A 50 1.37 -11.64 -4.81
C ARG A 50 2.76 -12.16 -5.13
N LEU A 51 3.59 -11.33 -5.74
CA LEU A 51 4.97 -11.67 -6.07
C LEU A 51 5.79 -12.02 -4.81
N ARG A 52 5.54 -11.30 -3.71
CA ARG A 52 6.20 -11.53 -2.42
C ARG A 52 5.58 -12.66 -1.58
N GLY A 53 4.48 -13.25 -2.01
CA GLY A 53 3.73 -14.23 -1.22
C GLY A 53 3.00 -13.64 -0.01
N GLU A 54 2.74 -12.35 -0.01
CA GLU A 54 2.10 -11.62 1.10
C GLU A 54 0.60 -11.39 0.92
N ALA A 55 0.04 -11.83 -0.21
CA ALA A 55 -1.33 -11.51 -0.60
C ALA A 55 -2.38 -11.91 0.45
N LYS A 56 -2.27 -13.10 1.04
CA LYS A 56 -3.19 -13.56 2.09
C LYS A 56 -3.10 -12.70 3.35
N ARG A 57 -1.88 -12.42 3.80
CA ARG A 57 -1.63 -11.61 4.99
C ARG A 57 -2.15 -10.18 4.83
N LYS A 58 -2.10 -9.65 3.64
CA LYS A 58 -2.55 -8.30 3.28
C LYS A 58 -4.02 -8.24 2.86
N ASN A 59 -4.74 -9.36 2.92
CA ASN A 59 -6.15 -9.44 2.49
C ASN A 59 -6.36 -8.94 1.04
N VAL A 60 -5.43 -9.26 0.16
CA VAL A 60 -5.54 -8.91 -1.26
C VAL A 60 -6.68 -9.72 -1.87
N PRO A 61 -7.63 -9.08 -2.58
CA PRO A 61 -8.68 -9.79 -3.28
C PRO A 61 -8.13 -10.84 -4.26
N PRO A 62 -8.80 -11.99 -4.43
CA PRO A 62 -8.33 -13.04 -5.35
C PRO A 62 -8.48 -12.67 -6.82
N ASP A 63 -9.27 -11.66 -7.11
CA ASP A 63 -9.60 -11.25 -8.48
C ASP A 63 -8.37 -10.73 -9.23
N PRO A 64 -8.29 -10.96 -10.56
CA PRO A 64 -7.23 -10.41 -11.38
C PRO A 64 -7.21 -8.89 -11.34
N THR A 65 -6.03 -8.29 -11.28
CA THR A 65 -5.87 -6.83 -11.26
C THR A 65 -5.96 -6.18 -12.64
N GLY A 66 -5.81 -6.97 -13.70
CA GLY A 66 -5.70 -6.46 -15.07
C GLY A 66 -4.35 -5.82 -15.39
N VAL A 67 -3.43 -5.78 -14.45
CA VAL A 67 -2.07 -5.28 -14.68
C VAL A 67 -1.31 -6.27 -15.56
N LYS A 68 -0.77 -5.80 -16.67
CA LYS A 68 0.07 -6.63 -17.54
C LYS A 68 1.51 -6.62 -17.04
N LEU A 69 2.05 -7.81 -16.89
CA LEU A 69 3.44 -8.04 -16.51
C LEU A 69 4.19 -8.65 -17.69
N ASP A 70 5.43 -8.27 -17.85
CA ASP A 70 6.33 -8.93 -18.81
C ASP A 70 6.99 -10.17 -18.16
N ARG A 71 7.85 -10.85 -18.93
CA ARG A 71 8.56 -12.05 -18.45
C ARG A 71 9.51 -11.79 -17.28
N LYS A 72 9.88 -10.53 -17.04
CA LYS A 72 10.76 -10.09 -15.95
C LYS A 72 9.99 -9.53 -14.75
N ASN A 73 8.68 -9.75 -14.68
CA ASN A 73 7.80 -9.18 -13.66
C ASN A 73 7.86 -7.63 -13.60
N ARG A 74 7.99 -7.00 -14.77
CA ARG A 74 7.88 -5.55 -14.91
C ARG A 74 6.47 -5.19 -15.34
N ALA A 75 5.92 -4.16 -14.73
CA ALA A 75 4.64 -3.59 -15.12
C ALA A 75 4.85 -2.34 -15.98
N LEU A 76 3.97 -2.13 -16.95
CA LEU A 76 3.92 -0.87 -17.68
C LEU A 76 3.17 0.14 -16.81
N VAL A 77 3.87 1.16 -16.36
CA VAL A 77 3.36 2.16 -15.43
C VAL A 77 3.43 3.57 -15.99
N ASP A 78 2.51 4.40 -15.55
CA ASP A 78 2.55 5.85 -15.71
C ASP A 78 3.02 6.46 -14.39
N VAL A 79 4.24 6.95 -14.39
CA VAL A 79 4.83 7.64 -13.24
C VAL A 79 4.48 9.11 -13.30
N ARG A 80 3.56 9.53 -12.45
CA ARG A 80 3.20 10.94 -12.29
C ARG A 80 4.26 11.64 -11.45
N ALA A 81 5.04 12.48 -12.09
CA ALA A 81 6.22 13.07 -11.45
C ALA A 81 6.67 14.36 -12.14
N THR A 82 7.50 15.12 -11.44
CA THR A 82 8.30 16.15 -12.09
C THR A 82 9.38 15.45 -12.92
N VAL A 83 9.28 15.57 -14.24
CA VAL A 83 10.18 14.87 -15.17
C VAL A 83 11.53 15.57 -15.23
N THR A 84 12.55 14.92 -14.70
CA THR A 84 13.92 15.41 -14.71
C THR A 84 14.87 14.35 -15.26
N PRO A 85 16.05 14.73 -15.79
CA PRO A 85 17.06 13.75 -16.19
C PRO A 85 17.48 12.82 -15.07
N ALA A 86 17.54 13.31 -13.83
CA ALA A 86 17.88 12.53 -12.65
C ALA A 86 16.84 11.44 -12.37
N LEU A 87 15.55 11.75 -12.48
CA LEU A 87 14.47 10.80 -12.30
C LEU A 87 14.47 9.74 -13.42
N GLN A 88 14.68 10.15 -14.66
CA GLN A 88 14.78 9.22 -15.79
C GLN A 88 15.95 8.24 -15.60
N LYS A 89 17.10 8.74 -15.15
CA LYS A 89 18.25 7.90 -14.80
C LYS A 89 17.92 6.92 -13.69
N LYS A 90 17.21 7.36 -12.65
CA LYS A 90 16.77 6.50 -11.56
C LYS A 90 15.87 5.36 -12.04
N VAL A 91 14.91 5.65 -12.91
CA VAL A 91 14.04 4.63 -13.51
C VAL A 91 14.88 3.57 -14.22
N ARG A 92 15.86 3.97 -15.03
CA ARG A 92 16.75 3.04 -15.73
C ARG A 92 17.64 2.25 -14.78
N THR A 93 18.18 2.88 -13.75
CA THR A 93 19.02 2.25 -12.73
C THR A 93 18.27 1.18 -11.95
N LEU A 94 16.95 1.37 -11.74
CA LEU A 94 16.08 0.39 -11.09
C LEU A 94 15.68 -0.78 -12.02
N GLY A 95 16.19 -0.81 -13.22
CA GLY A 95 15.86 -1.85 -14.23
C GLY A 95 14.66 -1.53 -15.09
N GLY A 96 14.21 -0.28 -15.07
CA GLY A 96 13.11 0.20 -15.91
C GLY A 96 13.53 0.51 -17.33
N THR A 97 12.58 0.37 -18.24
CA THR A 97 12.72 0.79 -19.64
C THR A 97 11.69 1.88 -19.92
N ILE A 98 12.15 3.08 -20.24
CA ILE A 98 11.29 4.22 -20.52
C ILE A 98 10.73 4.11 -21.93
N GLU A 99 9.41 4.10 -22.07
CA GLU A 99 8.70 4.12 -23.36
C GLU A 99 8.50 5.56 -23.86
N SER A 100 8.06 6.45 -22.98
CA SER A 100 7.86 7.85 -23.30
C SER A 100 7.93 8.74 -22.08
N THR A 101 8.21 10.02 -22.31
CA THR A 101 8.23 11.06 -21.28
C THR A 101 7.51 12.30 -21.75
N SER A 102 6.82 12.98 -20.85
CA SER A 102 6.22 14.28 -21.11
C SER A 102 6.38 15.20 -19.89
N LYS A 103 7.14 16.26 -20.07
CA LYS A 103 7.27 17.30 -19.04
C LYS A 103 5.96 18.04 -18.83
N GLU A 104 5.24 18.29 -19.90
CA GLU A 104 3.95 18.99 -19.90
C GLU A 104 2.90 18.25 -19.09
N TYR A 105 2.76 16.95 -19.34
CA TYR A 105 1.81 16.11 -18.61
C TYR A 105 2.38 15.53 -17.32
N ARG A 106 3.63 15.82 -16.99
CA ARG A 106 4.33 15.31 -15.80
C ARG A 106 4.25 13.78 -15.68
N SER A 107 4.52 13.12 -16.79
CA SER A 107 4.33 11.68 -16.94
C SER A 107 5.56 11.01 -17.55
N ILE A 108 5.91 9.87 -16.99
CA ILE A 108 6.89 8.92 -17.56
C ILE A 108 6.19 7.58 -17.72
N ILE A 109 6.06 7.12 -18.95
CA ILE A 109 5.56 5.77 -19.24
C ILE A 109 6.76 4.85 -19.35
N ALA A 110 6.80 3.83 -18.50
CA ALA A 110 7.94 2.93 -18.42
C ALA A 110 7.54 1.53 -17.95
N TRP A 111 8.32 0.55 -18.39
CA TRP A 111 8.33 -0.78 -17.79
C TRP A 111 9.20 -0.75 -16.55
N VAL A 112 8.63 -1.02 -15.39
CA VAL A 112 9.35 -0.99 -14.11
C VAL A 112 9.15 -2.31 -13.36
N PRO A 113 10.24 -2.93 -12.84
CA PRO A 113 10.10 -4.12 -12.01
C PRO A 113 9.20 -3.87 -10.80
N LEU A 114 8.26 -4.76 -10.53
CA LEU A 114 7.33 -4.62 -9.40
C LEU A 114 8.05 -4.41 -8.07
N ASN A 115 9.12 -5.16 -7.83
CA ASN A 115 9.91 -5.08 -6.60
C ASN A 115 10.70 -3.77 -6.43
N LYS A 116 10.73 -2.92 -7.46
CA LYS A 116 11.40 -1.62 -7.43
C LYS A 116 10.45 -0.43 -7.36
N LEU A 117 9.14 -0.68 -7.47
CA LEU A 117 8.12 0.39 -7.45
C LEU A 117 8.19 1.22 -6.16
N GLU A 118 8.38 0.59 -5.00
CA GLU A 118 8.49 1.30 -3.73
C GLU A 118 9.71 2.23 -3.68
N ARG A 119 10.84 1.80 -4.22
CA ARG A 119 12.04 2.65 -4.32
C ARG A 119 11.83 3.85 -5.23
N LEU A 120 11.14 3.63 -6.34
CA LEU A 120 10.77 4.71 -7.26
C LEU A 120 9.79 5.67 -6.61
N ALA A 121 8.76 5.15 -5.94
CA ALA A 121 7.75 5.95 -5.25
C ALA A 121 8.33 6.75 -4.06
N ALA A 122 9.41 6.30 -3.46
CA ALA A 122 10.09 7.03 -2.38
C ALA A 122 10.77 8.32 -2.86
N ASP A 123 10.96 8.51 -4.16
CA ASP A 123 11.53 9.74 -4.70
C ASP A 123 10.56 10.91 -4.51
N PRO A 124 11.02 12.05 -3.96
CA PRO A 124 10.15 13.23 -3.76
C PRO A 124 9.56 13.80 -5.05
N ALA A 125 10.22 13.61 -6.18
CA ALA A 125 9.72 14.05 -7.48
C ALA A 125 8.51 13.23 -7.95
N VAL A 126 8.33 12.01 -7.44
CA VAL A 126 7.23 11.12 -7.78
C VAL A 126 6.00 11.44 -6.92
N ARG A 127 4.88 11.69 -7.57
CA ARG A 127 3.59 11.97 -6.92
C ARG A 127 2.70 10.74 -6.83
N ALA A 128 2.64 9.96 -7.91
CA ALA A 128 1.85 8.74 -8.01
C ALA A 128 2.41 7.81 -9.07
N ILE A 129 2.17 6.51 -8.90
CA ILE A 129 2.48 5.49 -9.90
C ILE A 129 1.19 4.72 -10.17
N GLU A 130 0.77 4.71 -11.43
CA GLU A 130 -0.46 4.07 -11.88
C GLU A 130 -0.16 3.08 -13.00
N PRO A 131 -1.02 2.07 -13.22
CA PRO A 131 -0.91 1.26 -14.43
C PRO A 131 -1.09 2.17 -15.65
N ALA A 132 -0.19 2.06 -16.61
CA ALA A 132 -0.35 2.82 -17.85
C ALA A 132 -1.56 2.31 -18.63
N ALA A 133 -2.35 3.25 -19.16
CA ALA A 133 -3.43 2.92 -20.07
C ALA A 133 -2.85 2.29 -21.33
N GLN A 134 -3.26 1.07 -21.63
CA GLN A 134 -2.91 0.44 -22.91
C GLN A 134 -3.96 0.82 -23.93
N ALA A 135 -3.53 1.37 -25.04
CA ALA A 135 -4.42 1.56 -26.18
C ALA A 135 -4.89 0.18 -26.65
N PHE A 136 -6.15 -0.11 -26.48
CA PHE A 136 -6.78 -1.26 -27.14
C PHE A 136 -6.96 -0.89 -28.60
N THR A 137 -6.05 -1.33 -29.44
CA THR A 137 -6.32 -1.33 -30.88
C THR A 137 -7.31 -2.46 -31.14
N ASN A 138 -8.57 -2.12 -31.28
CA ASN A 138 -9.54 -3.04 -31.90
C ASN A 138 -9.10 -3.25 -33.35
N LYS A 139 -8.50 -4.40 -33.59
CA LYS A 139 -8.38 -4.91 -34.96
C LYS A 139 -9.63 -5.69 -35.34
#